data_15149af10c472461906c683e007c78b5
#
_entry.id   15149af10c472461906c683e007c78b5
#
_cell.length_a   1.000
_cell.length_b   1.000
_cell.length_c   1.000
_cell.angle_alpha   90.00
_cell.angle_beta   90.00
_cell.angle_gamma   90.00
#
_symmetry.space_group_name_H-M   'P 1'
#
loop_
_entity.id
_entity.type
_entity.pdbx_description
1 polymer ?
#
loop_
_entity_poly.entity_id
_entity_poly.type
_entity_poly.pdbx_seq_one_letter_code
_entity_poly.pdbx_strand_id
1 'polypeptide(L)'
;AAQTKAVLKGLKDGDVGILIGTHRILGKDVQFKDLGLLIVDEEQKFGVSVKEKLRQLKVNVDTLTMTATPIPRTLQFSLMGARDLSVISTPPPNRYPIQTEVHTFNEEVITDAINFEMSRNGQVFFVNNRIANLPELKAMIERHIPDCRVAIGHGQMEPTELEKIILDFVNYDYDVLLATTIIESGIDIPNANTIIINQAQNFGLSDLHQMRGRVGRSNKKAFCYLLAPPLGSLTAEGRRRLQAIEN
;
A
#
# COMPACT_ATOMS: atom_id res chain seq x y z
N ALA A 1 -24.65 -5.38 11.10
CA ALA A 1 -25.61 -6.38 10.58
C ALA A 1 -26.87 -5.75 9.97
N ALA A 2 -27.53 -4.78 10.62
CA ALA A 2 -28.76 -4.14 10.11
C ALA A 2 -28.50 -3.31 8.82
N GLN A 3 -27.47 -2.49 8.81
CA GLN A 3 -27.05 -1.71 7.63
C GLN A 3 -26.73 -2.59 6.43
N THR A 4 -26.00 -3.69 6.65
CA THR A 4 -25.67 -4.63 5.56
C THR A 4 -26.92 -5.22 4.93
N LYS A 5 -27.91 -5.62 5.74
CA LYS A 5 -29.19 -6.14 5.23
C LYS A 5 -29.97 -5.09 4.41
N ALA A 6 -29.98 -3.83 4.87
CA ALA A 6 -30.64 -2.75 4.14
C ALA A 6 -29.98 -2.48 2.78
N VAL A 7 -28.62 -2.44 2.74
CA VAL A 7 -27.88 -2.28 1.49
C VAL A 7 -28.13 -3.44 0.53
N LEU A 8 -28.09 -4.70 0.99
CA LEU A 8 -28.34 -5.88 0.16
C LEU A 8 -29.77 -5.90 -0.40
N LYS A 9 -30.75 -5.46 0.39
CA LYS A 9 -32.13 -5.32 -0.07
C LYS A 9 -32.25 -4.24 -1.15
N GLY A 10 -31.72 -3.04 -0.90
CA GLY A 10 -31.73 -1.95 -1.86
C GLY A 10 -31.02 -2.29 -3.17
N LEU A 11 -29.94 -3.10 -3.09
CA LEU A 11 -29.23 -3.58 -4.27
C LEU A 11 -30.12 -4.51 -5.13
N LYS A 12 -30.83 -5.43 -4.49
CA LYS A 12 -31.75 -6.35 -5.14
C LYS A 12 -32.97 -5.62 -5.72
N ASP A 13 -33.49 -4.64 -5.01
CA ASP A 13 -34.67 -3.85 -5.42
C ASP A 13 -34.28 -2.80 -6.49
N GLY A 14 -33.02 -2.47 -6.65
CA GLY A 14 -32.47 -1.50 -7.60
C GLY A 14 -32.46 -0.06 -7.09
N ASP A 15 -32.59 0.13 -5.78
CA ASP A 15 -32.54 1.44 -5.12
C ASP A 15 -31.07 1.89 -4.89
N VAL A 16 -30.12 0.96 -4.96
CA VAL A 16 -28.68 1.22 -4.84
C VAL A 16 -28.08 1.24 -6.24
N GLY A 17 -27.65 2.43 -6.69
CA GLY A 17 -27.03 2.61 -8.01
C GLY A 17 -25.53 2.27 -8.05
N ILE A 18 -24.82 2.41 -6.93
CA ILE A 18 -23.36 2.13 -6.82
C ILE A 18 -23.11 1.36 -5.53
N LEU A 19 -22.45 0.23 -5.65
CA LEU A 19 -21.96 -0.55 -4.50
C LEU A 19 -20.43 -0.54 -4.49
N ILE A 20 -19.83 -0.11 -3.38
CA ILE A 20 -18.38 -0.14 -3.16
C ILE A 20 -18.11 -1.10 -2.00
N GLY A 21 -17.15 -1.98 -2.19
CA GLY A 21 -16.79 -2.93 -1.14
C GLY A 21 -15.55 -3.76 -1.48
N THR A 22 -15.17 -4.60 -0.55
CA THR A 22 -14.09 -5.59 -0.72
C THR A 22 -14.62 -6.84 -1.43
N HIS A 23 -13.84 -7.92 -1.44
CA HIS A 23 -14.31 -9.23 -1.95
C HIS A 23 -15.60 -9.74 -1.28
N ARG A 24 -16.06 -9.10 -0.21
CA ARG A 24 -17.37 -9.39 0.43
C ARG A 24 -18.54 -9.20 -0.54
N ILE A 25 -18.43 -8.30 -1.52
CA ILE A 25 -19.49 -8.09 -2.53
C ILE A 25 -19.70 -9.30 -3.47
N LEU A 26 -18.77 -10.27 -3.46
CA LEU A 26 -18.87 -11.53 -4.19
C LEU A 26 -19.58 -12.65 -3.38
N GLY A 27 -20.16 -12.29 -2.24
CA GLY A 27 -20.89 -13.22 -1.40
C GLY A 27 -22.15 -13.75 -2.09
N LYS A 28 -22.55 -14.99 -1.79
CA LYS A 28 -23.76 -15.63 -2.39
C LYS A 28 -25.06 -14.88 -2.07
N ASP A 29 -25.05 -14.08 -1.03
CA ASP A 29 -26.18 -13.27 -0.57
C ASP A 29 -26.28 -11.90 -1.27
N VAL A 30 -25.30 -11.55 -2.11
CA VAL A 30 -25.28 -10.32 -2.90
C VAL A 30 -25.96 -10.57 -4.25
N GLN A 31 -27.04 -9.89 -4.49
CA GLN A 31 -27.82 -9.99 -5.73
C GLN A 31 -27.98 -8.60 -6.34
N PHE A 32 -27.49 -8.45 -7.56
CA PHE A 32 -27.67 -7.23 -8.34
C PHE A 32 -28.95 -7.34 -9.16
N LYS A 33 -29.75 -6.29 -9.20
CA LYS A 33 -30.93 -6.25 -10.07
C LYS A 33 -30.52 -6.21 -11.54
N ASP A 34 -29.59 -5.32 -11.87
CA ASP A 34 -29.07 -5.14 -13.23
C ASP A 34 -27.67 -4.54 -13.15
N LEU A 35 -26.63 -5.38 -13.19
CA LEU A 35 -25.24 -4.96 -13.12
C LEU A 35 -24.73 -4.60 -14.50
N GLY A 36 -24.49 -3.31 -14.76
CA GLY A 36 -23.97 -2.82 -16.04
C GLY A 36 -22.45 -2.65 -16.07
N LEU A 37 -21.84 -2.25 -14.96
CA LEU A 37 -20.39 -1.99 -14.90
C LEU A 37 -19.79 -2.61 -13.64
N LEU A 38 -18.68 -3.33 -13.81
CA LEU A 38 -17.85 -3.87 -12.75
C LEU A 38 -16.46 -3.22 -12.79
N ILE A 39 -16.05 -2.57 -11.71
CA ILE A 39 -14.71 -2.00 -11.56
C ILE A 39 -13.94 -2.83 -10.54
N VAL A 40 -12.77 -3.34 -10.94
CA VAL A 40 -11.90 -4.17 -10.10
C VAL A 40 -10.54 -3.52 -9.96
N ASP A 41 -10.15 -3.21 -8.72
CA ASP A 41 -8.83 -2.67 -8.42
C ASP A 41 -7.90 -3.78 -7.94
N GLU A 42 -6.65 -3.78 -8.45
CA GLU A 42 -5.59 -4.73 -8.06
C GLU A 42 -6.00 -6.22 -8.15
N GLU A 43 -6.67 -6.62 -9.23
CA GLU A 43 -7.18 -8.00 -9.44
C GLU A 43 -6.11 -9.09 -9.24
N GLN A 44 -4.84 -8.76 -9.52
CA GLN A 44 -3.72 -9.70 -9.37
C GLN A 44 -3.49 -10.14 -7.91
N LYS A 45 -3.93 -9.35 -6.93
CA LYS A 45 -3.83 -9.68 -5.50
C LYS A 45 -4.89 -10.69 -5.04
N PHE A 46 -5.88 -10.98 -5.84
CA PHE A 46 -6.96 -11.90 -5.47
C PHE A 46 -6.56 -13.35 -5.66
N GLY A 47 -6.97 -14.20 -4.71
CA GLY A 47 -6.83 -15.64 -4.80
C GLY A 47 -7.71 -16.26 -5.90
N VAL A 48 -7.43 -17.51 -6.25
CA VAL A 48 -8.08 -18.24 -7.35
C VAL A 48 -9.60 -18.27 -7.21
N SER A 49 -10.11 -18.54 -6.01
CA SER A 49 -11.57 -18.62 -5.75
C SER A 49 -12.30 -17.29 -5.97
N VAL A 50 -11.64 -16.16 -5.65
CA VAL A 50 -12.19 -14.82 -5.87
C VAL A 50 -12.17 -14.48 -7.35
N LYS A 51 -11.09 -14.81 -8.06
CA LYS A 51 -10.98 -14.61 -9.51
C LYS A 51 -12.04 -15.39 -10.28
N GLU A 52 -12.35 -16.61 -9.85
CA GLU A 52 -13.39 -17.43 -10.49
C GLU A 52 -14.81 -16.79 -10.29
N LYS A 53 -15.11 -16.31 -9.10
CA LYS A 53 -16.37 -15.58 -8.86
C LYS A 53 -16.45 -14.29 -9.67
N LEU A 54 -15.36 -13.54 -9.79
CA LEU A 54 -15.28 -12.36 -10.63
C LEU A 54 -15.52 -12.71 -12.09
N ARG A 55 -14.95 -13.83 -12.58
CA ARG A 55 -15.18 -14.30 -13.94
C ARG A 55 -16.68 -14.57 -14.21
N GLN A 56 -17.39 -15.15 -13.25
CA GLN A 56 -18.83 -15.39 -13.39
C GLN A 56 -19.63 -14.09 -13.44
N LEU A 57 -19.26 -13.08 -12.64
CA LEU A 57 -19.90 -11.74 -12.68
C LEU A 57 -19.61 -10.97 -13.97
N LYS A 58 -18.46 -11.20 -14.60
CA LYS A 58 -18.03 -10.50 -15.82
C LYS A 58 -18.82 -10.91 -17.07
N VAL A 59 -19.63 -11.95 -16.99
CA VAL A 59 -20.44 -12.40 -18.12
C VAL A 59 -21.52 -11.36 -18.40
N ASN A 60 -21.50 -10.77 -19.61
CA ASN A 60 -22.42 -9.72 -20.05
C ASN A 60 -22.38 -8.40 -19.24
N VAL A 61 -21.25 -8.12 -18.57
CA VAL A 61 -21.04 -6.89 -17.80
C VAL A 61 -19.78 -6.20 -18.29
N ASP A 62 -19.86 -4.90 -18.56
CA ASP A 62 -18.68 -4.12 -18.86
C ASP A 62 -17.73 -4.12 -17.67
N THR A 63 -16.45 -4.40 -17.91
CA THR A 63 -15.50 -4.56 -16.83
C THR A 63 -14.27 -3.68 -17.03
N LEU A 64 -13.98 -2.84 -16.04
CA LEU A 64 -12.75 -2.08 -15.92
C LEU A 64 -11.86 -2.69 -14.84
N THR A 65 -10.68 -3.14 -15.22
CA THR A 65 -9.66 -3.60 -14.26
C THR A 65 -8.55 -2.56 -14.18
N MET A 66 -8.21 -2.16 -12.98
CA MET A 66 -7.15 -1.19 -12.71
C MET A 66 -6.00 -1.83 -11.94
N THR A 67 -4.79 -1.35 -12.17
CA THR A 67 -3.62 -1.74 -11.37
C THR A 67 -2.57 -0.63 -11.38
N ALA A 68 -1.91 -0.44 -10.23
CA ALA A 68 -0.75 0.43 -10.12
C ALA A 68 0.58 -0.35 -10.30
N THR A 69 0.52 -1.67 -10.44
CA THR A 69 1.71 -2.51 -10.67
C THR A 69 2.23 -2.29 -12.08
N PRO A 70 3.52 -1.96 -12.26
CA PRO A 70 4.11 -1.85 -13.59
C PRO A 70 3.97 -3.15 -14.38
N ILE A 71 3.38 -3.08 -15.56
CA ILE A 71 3.25 -4.22 -16.47
C ILE A 71 4.44 -4.19 -17.44
N PRO A 72 5.27 -5.24 -17.53
CA PRO A 72 6.36 -5.31 -18.49
C PRO A 72 5.87 -5.09 -19.94
N ARG A 73 6.65 -4.37 -20.75
CA ARG A 73 6.28 -4.04 -22.14
C ARG A 73 5.87 -5.28 -22.94
N THR A 74 6.57 -6.40 -22.78
CA THR A 74 6.25 -7.66 -23.45
C THR A 74 4.85 -8.18 -23.11
N LEU A 75 4.45 -8.04 -21.85
CA LEU A 75 3.12 -8.42 -21.38
C LEU A 75 2.06 -7.41 -21.86
N GLN A 76 2.40 -6.12 -21.93
CA GLN A 76 1.51 -5.11 -22.53
C GLN A 76 1.14 -5.45 -23.97
N PHE A 77 2.12 -5.80 -24.81
CA PHE A 77 1.87 -6.23 -26.18
C PHE A 77 0.98 -7.48 -26.27
N SER A 78 1.19 -8.45 -25.40
CA SER A 78 0.35 -9.66 -25.34
C SER A 78 -1.09 -9.37 -24.90
N LEU A 79 -1.30 -8.37 -24.04
CA LEU A 79 -2.63 -7.97 -23.57
C LEU A 79 -3.38 -7.11 -24.58
N MET A 80 -2.69 -6.29 -25.37
CA MET A 80 -3.29 -5.41 -26.38
C MET A 80 -4.05 -6.19 -27.49
N GLY A 81 -3.71 -7.44 -27.73
CA GLY A 81 -4.45 -8.31 -28.66
C GLY A 81 -5.69 -8.98 -28.07
N ALA A 82 -5.80 -9.00 -26.74
CA ALA A 82 -6.88 -9.72 -26.03
C ALA A 82 -7.81 -8.80 -25.24
N ARG A 83 -7.39 -7.58 -24.93
CA ARG A 83 -8.15 -6.59 -24.13
C ARG A 83 -7.71 -5.18 -24.51
N ASP A 84 -8.62 -4.23 -24.45
CA ASP A 84 -8.28 -2.82 -24.51
C ASP A 84 -7.42 -2.43 -23.32
N LEU A 85 -6.27 -1.82 -23.56
CA LEU A 85 -5.33 -1.39 -22.53
C LEU A 85 -5.10 0.11 -22.64
N SER A 86 -5.32 0.82 -21.54
CA SER A 86 -4.95 2.23 -21.40
C SER A 86 -3.89 2.40 -20.32
N VAL A 87 -2.87 3.21 -20.61
CA VAL A 87 -1.79 3.51 -19.66
C VAL A 87 -1.85 4.99 -19.31
N ILE A 88 -2.02 5.28 -18.02
CA ILE A 88 -1.93 6.65 -17.49
C ILE A 88 -0.47 6.91 -17.13
N SER A 89 0.24 7.64 -17.99
CA SER A 89 1.67 7.94 -17.82
C SER A 89 1.95 9.33 -17.24
N THR A 90 0.96 10.23 -17.28
CA THR A 90 1.13 11.59 -16.74
C THR A 90 0.87 11.60 -15.26
N PRO A 91 1.87 11.96 -14.43
CA PRO A 91 1.66 12.11 -12.98
C PRO A 91 0.71 13.28 -12.68
N PRO A 92 -0.02 13.25 -11.55
CA PRO A 92 -0.79 14.40 -11.11
C PRO A 92 0.07 15.65 -10.98
N PRO A 93 -0.46 16.85 -11.29
CA PRO A 93 0.26 18.09 -11.10
C PRO A 93 0.63 18.28 -9.61
N ASN A 94 1.74 18.96 -9.35
CA ASN A 94 2.25 19.25 -8.00
C ASN A 94 2.75 18.03 -7.20
N ARG A 95 3.09 16.93 -7.85
CA ARG A 95 3.83 15.83 -7.22
C ARG A 95 5.33 15.98 -7.45
N TYR A 96 6.07 16.08 -6.34
CA TYR A 96 7.52 15.97 -6.40
C TYR A 96 7.93 14.50 -6.57
N PRO A 97 9.00 14.21 -7.33
CA PRO A 97 9.61 12.89 -7.31
C PRO A 97 9.98 12.47 -5.89
N ILE A 98 9.75 11.21 -5.57
CA ILE A 98 10.14 10.67 -4.26
C ILE A 98 11.64 10.38 -4.31
N GLN A 99 12.39 11.10 -3.48
CA GLN A 99 13.83 10.86 -3.35
C GLN A 99 14.03 9.48 -2.70
N THR A 100 14.64 8.56 -3.45
CA THR A 100 14.85 7.19 -3.00
C THR A 100 16.35 6.95 -2.78
N GLU A 101 16.69 6.39 -1.63
CA GLU A 101 18.08 6.13 -1.23
C GLU A 101 18.20 4.71 -0.67
N VAL A 102 19.29 4.03 -1.01
CA VAL A 102 19.64 2.70 -0.47
C VAL A 102 20.76 2.86 0.56
N HIS A 103 20.51 2.38 1.78
CA HIS A 103 21.47 2.42 2.88
C HIS A 103 21.65 1.03 3.52
N THR A 104 22.75 0.81 4.19
CA THR A 104 22.82 -0.26 5.20
C THR A 104 22.03 0.15 6.43
N PHE A 105 21.54 -0.83 7.21
CA PHE A 105 20.86 -0.53 8.46
C PHE A 105 21.77 0.33 9.35
N ASN A 106 21.29 1.52 9.71
CA ASN A 106 22.01 2.49 10.51
C ASN A 106 21.01 3.29 11.35
N GLU A 107 21.19 3.25 12.67
CA GLU A 107 20.31 3.96 13.61
C GLU A 107 20.36 5.48 13.40
N GLU A 108 21.51 6.04 13.01
CA GLU A 108 21.66 7.46 12.72
C GLU A 108 20.83 7.89 11.51
N VAL A 109 20.90 7.15 10.40
CA VAL A 109 20.09 7.42 9.20
C VAL A 109 18.59 7.39 9.52
N ILE A 110 18.16 6.41 10.31
CA ILE A 110 16.75 6.28 10.73
C ILE A 110 16.35 7.47 11.60
N THR A 111 17.19 7.82 12.57
CA THR A 111 16.95 8.92 13.51
C THR A 111 16.87 10.26 12.78
N ASP A 112 17.80 10.51 11.87
CA ASP A 112 17.85 11.75 11.08
C ASP A 112 16.63 11.88 10.16
N ALA A 113 16.21 10.78 9.51
CA ALA A 113 15.03 10.77 8.66
C ALA A 113 13.75 11.08 9.46
N ILE A 114 13.60 10.50 10.65
CA ILE A 114 12.44 10.74 11.53
C ILE A 114 12.47 12.18 12.07
N ASN A 115 13.61 12.65 12.57
CA ASN A 115 13.74 14.01 13.08
C ASN A 115 13.46 15.07 12.00
N PHE A 116 13.96 14.84 10.78
CA PHE A 116 13.68 15.73 9.66
C PHE A 116 12.19 15.80 9.37
N GLU A 117 11.49 14.65 9.34
CA GLU A 117 10.06 14.63 9.07
C GLU A 117 9.26 15.28 10.20
N MET A 118 9.59 15.02 11.46
CA MET A 118 8.97 15.64 12.63
C MET A 118 9.17 17.16 12.62
N SER A 119 10.35 17.66 12.22
CA SER A 119 10.66 19.10 12.19
C SER A 119 9.76 19.89 11.22
N ARG A 120 9.19 19.23 10.22
CA ARG A 120 8.25 19.83 9.27
C ARG A 120 6.80 19.39 9.46
N ASN A 121 6.48 18.85 10.65
CA ASN A 121 5.16 18.34 11.03
C ASN A 121 4.64 17.24 10.09
N GLY A 122 5.54 16.38 9.61
CA GLY A 122 5.20 15.21 8.82
C GLY A 122 5.18 13.94 9.66
N GLN A 123 4.84 12.85 9.02
CA GLN A 123 4.78 11.52 9.62
C GLN A 123 5.59 10.52 8.80
N VAL A 124 6.00 9.44 9.43
CA VAL A 124 6.87 8.41 8.86
C VAL A 124 6.17 7.05 8.87
N PHE A 125 6.17 6.37 7.73
CA PHE A 125 5.97 4.94 7.67
C PHE A 125 7.30 4.22 7.86
N PHE A 126 7.36 3.27 8.78
CA PHE A 126 8.51 2.39 8.93
C PHE A 126 8.08 0.94 8.75
N VAL A 127 8.45 0.34 7.63
CA VAL A 127 8.08 -1.05 7.28
C VAL A 127 9.15 -2.01 7.75
N ASN A 128 8.75 -3.01 8.53
CA ASN A 128 9.59 -4.13 8.92
C ASN A 128 8.79 -5.44 8.88
N ASN A 129 9.24 -6.40 8.07
CA ASN A 129 8.46 -7.61 7.77
C ASN A 129 8.41 -8.63 8.91
N ARG A 130 9.21 -8.46 9.98
CA ARG A 130 9.24 -9.37 11.12
C ARG A 130 8.59 -8.74 12.33
N ILE A 131 7.43 -9.26 12.74
CA ILE A 131 6.67 -8.77 13.89
C ILE A 131 7.51 -8.79 15.17
N ALA A 132 8.30 -9.85 15.38
CA ALA A 132 9.13 -10.01 16.57
C ALA A 132 10.13 -8.86 16.79
N ASN A 133 10.55 -8.17 15.73
CA ASN A 133 11.53 -7.09 15.81
C ASN A 133 10.88 -5.70 16.02
N LEU A 134 9.57 -5.58 15.89
CA LEU A 134 8.88 -4.29 16.00
C LEU A 134 9.05 -3.63 17.37
N PRO A 135 8.94 -4.35 18.51
CA PRO A 135 9.16 -3.75 19.83
C PRO A 135 10.58 -3.23 20.03
N GLU A 136 11.59 -3.93 19.51
CA GLU A 136 12.99 -3.51 19.60
C GLU A 136 13.25 -2.24 18.77
N LEU A 137 12.72 -2.19 17.56
CA LEU A 137 12.81 -1.01 16.70
C LEU A 137 12.09 0.19 17.33
N LYS A 138 10.92 -0.02 17.93
CA LYS A 138 10.23 1.03 18.68
C LYS A 138 11.08 1.55 19.84
N ALA A 139 11.64 0.66 20.65
CA ALA A 139 12.50 1.04 21.77
C ALA A 139 13.74 1.80 21.30
N MET A 140 14.33 1.42 20.18
CA MET A 140 15.45 2.11 19.57
C MET A 140 15.07 3.54 19.17
N ILE A 141 13.96 3.73 18.49
CA ILE A 141 13.47 5.06 18.08
C ILE A 141 13.19 5.93 19.30
N GLU A 142 12.48 5.42 20.29
CA GLU A 142 12.14 6.17 21.50
C GLU A 142 13.36 6.53 22.35
N ARG A 143 14.41 5.69 22.34
CA ARG A 143 15.69 5.98 22.99
C ARG A 143 16.43 7.14 22.35
N HIS A 144 16.45 7.21 21.01
CA HIS A 144 17.13 8.27 20.26
C HIS A 144 16.30 9.54 20.14
N ILE A 145 15.00 9.42 20.11
CA ILE A 145 14.04 10.53 19.94
C ILE A 145 12.95 10.40 21.02
N PRO A 146 13.19 10.85 22.27
CA PRO A 146 12.26 10.66 23.38
C PRO A 146 10.86 11.25 23.14
N ASP A 147 10.76 12.30 22.31
CA ASP A 147 9.49 12.96 22.00
C ASP A 147 8.72 12.30 20.84
N CYS A 148 9.32 11.29 20.20
CA CYS A 148 8.69 10.59 19.08
C CYS A 148 7.61 9.63 19.57
N ARG A 149 6.40 9.79 19.04
CA ARG A 149 5.27 8.91 19.33
C ARG A 149 5.21 7.81 18.27
N VAL A 150 5.47 6.58 18.69
CA VAL A 150 5.56 5.42 17.79
C VAL A 150 4.40 4.47 18.02
N ALA A 151 3.62 4.21 16.98
CA ALA A 151 2.62 3.14 16.97
C ALA A 151 3.17 1.90 16.26
N ILE A 152 2.73 0.72 16.71
CA ILE A 152 2.98 -0.55 16.04
C ILE A 152 1.67 -1.07 15.45
N GLY A 153 1.70 -1.49 14.18
CA GLY A 153 0.57 -2.13 13.51
C GLY A 153 1.01 -3.33 12.67
N HIS A 154 0.33 -4.46 12.82
CA HIS A 154 0.63 -5.67 12.03
C HIS A 154 -0.61 -6.54 11.80
N GLY A 155 -0.55 -7.39 10.78
CA GLY A 155 -1.69 -8.19 10.33
C GLY A 155 -2.16 -9.30 11.29
N GLN A 156 -1.46 -9.56 12.39
CA GLN A 156 -1.88 -10.52 13.43
C GLN A 156 -2.68 -9.86 14.57
N MET A 157 -2.80 -8.53 14.54
CA MET A 157 -3.66 -7.80 15.48
C MET A 157 -5.13 -8.02 15.15
N GLU A 158 -5.99 -7.86 16.17
CA GLU A 158 -7.42 -7.81 15.92
C GLU A 158 -7.77 -6.65 14.99
N PRO A 159 -8.63 -6.87 13.97
CA PRO A 159 -8.94 -5.86 12.96
C PRO A 159 -9.39 -4.51 13.52
N THR A 160 -10.16 -4.54 14.59
CA THR A 160 -10.66 -3.31 15.27
C THR A 160 -9.54 -2.53 15.96
N GLU A 161 -8.56 -3.23 16.53
CA GLU A 161 -7.39 -2.61 17.15
C GLU A 161 -6.50 -1.98 16.10
N LEU A 162 -6.23 -2.70 15.00
CA LEU A 162 -5.44 -2.20 13.88
C LEU A 162 -6.08 -0.98 13.23
N GLU A 163 -7.40 -1.02 13.02
CA GLU A 163 -8.16 0.12 12.48
C GLU A 163 -8.03 1.35 13.38
N LYS A 164 -8.14 1.17 14.70
CA LYS A 164 -7.96 2.26 15.66
C LYS A 164 -6.55 2.87 15.56
N ILE A 165 -5.51 2.06 15.53
CA ILE A 165 -4.13 2.54 15.40
C ILE A 165 -3.93 3.34 14.13
N ILE A 166 -4.50 2.89 13.00
CA ILE A 166 -4.41 3.60 11.73
C ILE A 166 -5.15 4.93 11.81
N LEU A 167 -6.35 4.97 12.40
CA LEU A 167 -7.12 6.20 12.58
C LEU A 167 -6.38 7.19 13.51
N ASP A 168 -5.81 6.72 14.61
CA ASP A 168 -5.03 7.53 15.52
C ASP A 168 -3.79 8.11 14.81
N PHE A 169 -3.14 7.32 13.92
CA PHE A 169 -2.04 7.81 13.10
C PHE A 169 -2.49 8.87 12.08
N VAL A 170 -3.61 8.67 11.41
CA VAL A 170 -4.21 9.67 10.50
C VAL A 170 -4.52 10.97 11.24
N ASN A 171 -4.94 10.89 12.50
CA ASN A 171 -5.27 12.05 13.35
C ASN A 171 -4.06 12.69 14.03
N TYR A 172 -2.85 12.31 13.66
CA TYR A 172 -1.59 12.87 14.21
C TYR A 172 -1.29 12.49 15.67
N ASP A 173 -1.89 11.45 16.21
CA ASP A 173 -1.58 10.98 17.56
C ASP A 173 -0.21 10.28 17.60
N TYR A 174 0.34 9.91 16.44
CA TYR A 174 1.64 9.27 16.28
C TYR A 174 2.47 9.93 15.18
N ASP A 175 3.78 9.97 15.37
CA ASP A 175 4.76 10.48 14.41
C ASP A 175 5.28 9.40 13.48
N VAL A 176 5.39 8.17 13.98
CA VAL A 176 5.86 7.00 13.24
C VAL A 176 4.84 5.86 13.37
N LEU A 177 4.44 5.29 12.23
CA LEU A 177 3.76 4.01 12.18
C LEU A 177 4.77 2.93 11.77
N LEU A 178 5.16 2.12 12.76
CA LEU A 178 6.03 0.97 12.58
C LEU A 178 5.16 -0.26 12.28
N ALA A 179 5.23 -0.77 11.07
CA ALA A 179 4.27 -1.75 10.58
C ALA A 179 4.91 -2.84 9.73
N THR A 180 4.20 -3.95 9.59
CA THR A 180 4.47 -4.93 8.53
C THR A 180 3.90 -4.45 7.21
N THR A 181 3.76 -5.32 6.21
CA THR A 181 3.26 -5.03 4.86
C THR A 181 1.80 -4.55 4.78
N ILE A 182 1.11 -4.36 5.91
CA ILE A 182 -0.26 -3.81 5.95
C ILE A 182 -0.39 -2.45 5.25
N ILE A 183 0.70 -1.70 5.13
CA ILE A 183 0.76 -0.40 4.46
C ILE A 183 0.44 -0.53 2.96
N GLU A 184 0.58 -1.71 2.36
CA GLU A 184 0.21 -1.96 0.96
C GLU A 184 -1.30 -1.85 0.70
N SER A 185 -2.12 -1.90 1.74
CA SER A 185 -3.57 -2.11 1.68
C SER A 185 -4.43 -0.86 1.42
N GLY A 186 -3.96 0.11 0.63
CA GLY A 186 -4.80 1.23 0.19
C GLY A 186 -4.98 2.36 1.21
N ILE A 187 -4.20 2.40 2.28
CA ILE A 187 -4.23 3.48 3.27
C ILE A 187 -3.69 4.76 2.62
N ASP A 188 -4.47 5.82 2.69
CA ASP A 188 -4.09 7.15 2.22
C ASP A 188 -3.84 8.07 3.41
N ILE A 189 -2.56 8.41 3.64
CA ILE A 189 -2.15 9.32 4.70
C ILE A 189 -1.29 10.44 4.07
N PRO A 190 -1.91 11.55 3.68
CA PRO A 190 -1.23 12.63 2.96
C PRO A 190 -0.06 13.25 3.71
N ASN A 191 -0.08 13.18 5.04
CA ASN A 191 0.99 13.73 5.87
C ASN A 191 2.19 12.79 6.05
N ALA A 192 2.10 11.53 5.67
CA ALA A 192 3.23 10.60 5.64
C ALA A 192 4.07 10.88 4.38
N ASN A 193 5.18 11.59 4.55
CA ASN A 193 6.05 11.99 3.45
C ASN A 193 7.40 11.27 3.46
N THR A 194 7.66 10.44 4.45
CA THR A 194 8.85 9.58 4.52
C THR A 194 8.44 8.14 4.76
N ILE A 195 9.02 7.23 3.99
CA ILE A 195 8.91 5.80 4.22
C ILE A 195 10.30 5.19 4.39
N ILE A 196 10.46 4.37 5.42
CA ILE A 196 11.66 3.57 5.67
C ILE A 196 11.28 2.11 5.51
N ILE A 197 11.98 1.37 4.66
CA ILE A 197 11.71 -0.05 4.41
C ILE A 197 12.93 -0.86 4.85
N ASN A 198 12.80 -1.56 5.97
CA ASN A 198 13.87 -2.40 6.49
C ASN A 198 13.93 -3.75 5.77
N GLN A 199 15.14 -4.27 5.58
CA GLN A 199 15.40 -5.49 4.82
C GLN A 199 14.73 -5.46 3.42
N ALA A 200 14.94 -4.35 2.72
CA ALA A 200 14.31 -4.07 1.42
C ALA A 200 14.62 -5.15 0.36
N GLN A 201 15.74 -5.86 0.46
CA GLN A 201 16.11 -6.96 -0.44
C GLN A 201 15.12 -8.14 -0.40
N ASN A 202 14.32 -8.25 0.66
CA ASN A 202 13.34 -9.33 0.82
C ASN A 202 12.01 -9.06 0.12
N PHE A 203 11.82 -7.88 -0.43
CA PHE A 203 10.60 -7.48 -1.14
C PHE A 203 10.78 -7.57 -2.65
N GLY A 204 9.70 -7.88 -3.36
CA GLY A 204 9.64 -7.78 -4.81
C GLY A 204 9.69 -6.33 -5.29
N LEU A 205 10.13 -6.11 -6.53
CA LEU A 205 10.19 -4.76 -7.12
C LEU A 205 8.82 -4.09 -7.12
N SER A 206 7.77 -4.84 -7.44
CA SER A 206 6.38 -4.36 -7.41
C SER A 206 5.96 -3.92 -6.01
N ASP A 207 6.31 -4.70 -4.97
CA ASP A 207 5.98 -4.38 -3.58
C ASP A 207 6.69 -3.10 -3.13
N LEU A 208 7.96 -2.96 -3.48
CA LEU A 208 8.74 -1.74 -3.20
C LEU A 208 8.13 -0.51 -3.89
N HIS A 209 7.73 -0.61 -5.14
CA HIS A 209 7.03 0.49 -5.85
C HIS A 209 5.71 0.85 -5.18
N GLN A 210 4.92 -0.13 -4.76
CA GLN A 210 3.65 0.10 -4.09
C GLN A 210 3.83 0.76 -2.73
N MET A 211 4.78 0.29 -1.92
CA MET A 211 5.10 0.87 -0.62
C MET A 211 5.65 2.30 -0.79
N ARG A 212 6.59 2.52 -1.71
CA ARG A 212 7.10 3.86 -2.04
C ARG A 212 5.96 4.80 -2.45
N GLY A 213 5.01 4.33 -3.20
CA GLY A 213 3.84 5.10 -3.65
C GLY A 213 2.87 5.51 -2.53
N ARG A 214 3.07 5.06 -1.29
CA ARG A 214 2.28 5.51 -0.13
C ARG A 214 2.69 6.87 0.39
N VAL A 215 3.86 7.37 0.04
CA VAL A 215 4.32 8.73 0.35
C VAL A 215 4.30 9.60 -0.91
N GLY A 216 4.54 10.90 -0.75
CA GLY A 216 4.54 11.84 -1.87
C GLY A 216 3.15 12.17 -2.40
N ARG A 217 2.13 12.11 -1.55
CA ARG A 217 0.74 12.42 -1.89
C ARG A 217 0.32 13.84 -1.51
N SER A 218 1.26 14.61 -1.00
CA SER A 218 1.12 16.03 -0.68
C SER A 218 2.03 16.88 -1.55
N ASN A 219 1.98 18.20 -1.37
CA ASN A 219 2.88 19.16 -2.01
C ASN A 219 4.26 19.26 -1.31
N LYS A 220 4.56 18.36 -0.37
CA LYS A 220 5.85 18.29 0.31
C LYS A 220 6.77 17.27 -0.38
N LYS A 221 8.07 17.55 -0.37
CA LYS A 221 9.09 16.61 -0.84
C LYS A 221 9.03 15.32 -0.02
N ALA A 222 9.02 14.17 -0.68
CA ALA A 222 8.92 12.87 -0.05
C ALA A 222 10.20 12.06 -0.18
N PHE A 223 10.43 11.16 0.77
CA PHE A 223 11.64 10.34 0.86
C PHE A 223 11.30 8.87 1.04
N CYS A 224 12.12 8.03 0.43
CA CYS A 224 12.07 6.57 0.59
C CYS A 224 13.46 6.05 0.91
N TYR A 225 13.64 5.55 2.12
CA TYR A 225 14.90 4.95 2.58
C TYR A 225 14.77 3.43 2.54
N LEU A 226 15.58 2.78 1.70
CA LEU A 226 15.63 1.33 1.57
C LEU A 226 16.83 0.83 2.38
N LEU A 227 16.58 0.14 3.48
CA LEU A 227 17.63 -0.42 4.32
C LEU A 227 17.87 -1.88 3.92
N ALA A 228 19.09 -2.20 3.57
CA ALA A 228 19.50 -3.54 3.12
C ALA A 228 20.91 -3.86 3.62
N PRO A 229 21.34 -5.13 3.63
CA PRO A 229 22.74 -5.49 3.80
C PRO A 229 23.63 -4.81 2.74
N PRO A 230 24.95 -4.69 2.96
CA PRO A 230 25.86 -4.11 1.98
C PRO A 230 25.63 -4.72 0.58
N LEU A 231 25.59 -3.91 -0.46
CA LEU A 231 25.29 -4.34 -1.83
C LEU A 231 26.18 -5.50 -2.30
N GLY A 232 27.42 -5.58 -1.82
CA GLY A 232 28.34 -6.67 -2.13
C GLY A 232 27.93 -8.04 -1.57
N SER A 233 27.11 -8.09 -0.51
CA SER A 233 26.60 -9.31 0.10
C SER A 233 25.29 -9.79 -0.48
N LEU A 234 24.64 -8.98 -1.32
CA LEU A 234 23.35 -9.30 -1.95
C LEU A 234 23.55 -10.17 -3.19
N THR A 235 22.51 -10.96 -3.51
CA THR A 235 22.42 -11.64 -4.79
C THR A 235 22.42 -10.62 -5.95
N ALA A 236 22.85 -11.05 -7.13
CA ALA A 236 22.85 -10.18 -8.32
C ALA A 236 21.45 -9.63 -8.62
N GLU A 237 20.42 -10.46 -8.43
CA GLU A 237 19.02 -10.06 -8.61
C GLU A 237 18.58 -9.03 -7.57
N GLY A 238 18.85 -9.27 -6.28
CA GLY A 238 18.53 -8.34 -5.19
C GLY A 238 19.19 -6.97 -5.38
N ARG A 239 20.45 -6.96 -5.79
CA ARG A 239 21.19 -5.73 -6.11
C ARG A 239 20.54 -4.96 -7.26
N ARG A 240 20.24 -5.63 -8.39
CA ARG A 240 19.60 -5.00 -9.55
C ARG A 240 18.24 -4.42 -9.18
N ARG A 241 17.47 -5.10 -8.34
CA ARG A 241 16.16 -4.66 -7.88
C ARG A 241 16.25 -3.37 -7.08
N LEU A 242 17.16 -3.29 -6.11
CA LEU A 242 17.35 -2.08 -5.31
C LEU A 242 17.89 -0.91 -6.15
N GLN A 243 18.81 -1.16 -7.07
CA GLN A 243 19.29 -0.16 -8.00
C GLN A 243 18.20 0.35 -8.95
N ALA A 244 17.29 -0.53 -9.38
CA ALA A 244 16.20 -0.15 -10.28
C ALA A 244 15.14 0.75 -9.61
N ILE A 245 14.96 0.63 -8.31
CA ILE A 245 13.99 1.48 -7.59
C ILE A 245 14.62 2.78 -7.10
N GLU A 246 15.94 2.84 -6.94
CA GLU A 246 16.66 4.05 -6.55
C GLU A 246 16.73 5.08 -7.69
N ASN A 247 16.82 4.61 -8.94
CA ASN A 247 16.84 5.44 -10.16
C ASN A 247 15.42 5.75 -10.65
#